data_1f6952da3411834eba0dd373d354ea7d
#
_entry.id   1f6952da3411834eba0dd373d354ea7d
#
_cell.length_a   1.000
_cell.length_b   1.000
_cell.length_c   1.000
_cell.angle_alpha   90.00
_cell.angle_beta   90.00
_cell.angle_gamma   90.00
#
_symmetry.space_group_name_H-M   'P 1'
#
loop_
_entity.id
_entity.type
_entity.pdbx_description
1 polymer ?
#
loop_
_entity_poly.entity_id
_entity_poly.type
_entity_poly.pdbx_seq_one_letter_code
_entity_poly.pdbx_strand_id
1 'polypeptide(L)'
;MNLAALSVQDLLKLQAAVIGELKSRGILRTKNNPIGDYAEWLVASALGLKLAKNSSAGHDAVSESGRKIQIKARRVTADNRSRQLGVIRNLENMDFDELVAVIFDDTYEIVMAVSIPHAVIAEYSTYRPHVNGHVLHIRGALLSDYRVRNICTELRAYNNALKSLIPFVGTA
;
A
#
# COMPACT_ATOMS: atom_id res chain seq x y z
N MET A 1 -4.47 25.06 11.46
CA MET A 1 -5.43 25.43 10.37
C MET A 1 -6.82 24.92 10.74
N ASN A 2 -7.82 25.81 10.78
CA ASN A 2 -9.21 25.44 11.09
C ASN A 2 -9.95 25.06 9.80
N LEU A 3 -10.08 23.77 9.52
CA LEU A 3 -10.77 23.27 8.33
C LEU A 3 -12.27 23.60 8.30
N ALA A 4 -12.91 23.71 9.47
CA ALA A 4 -14.35 24.00 9.57
C ALA A 4 -14.70 25.44 9.09
N ALA A 5 -13.71 26.34 9.03
CA ALA A 5 -13.91 27.71 8.57
C ALA A 5 -13.70 27.87 7.03
N LEU A 6 -13.27 26.81 6.33
CA LEU A 6 -13.02 26.87 4.90
C LEU A 6 -14.28 26.60 4.08
N SER A 7 -14.38 27.27 2.93
CA SER A 7 -15.40 26.93 1.95
C SER A 7 -15.16 25.54 1.35
N VAL A 8 -16.21 24.93 0.78
CA VAL A 8 -16.08 23.64 0.07
C VAL A 8 -15.01 23.71 -1.02
N GLN A 9 -14.98 24.81 -1.78
CA GLN A 9 -14.00 25.02 -2.85
C GLN A 9 -12.57 25.11 -2.30
N ASP A 10 -12.36 25.77 -1.15
CA ASP A 10 -11.03 25.89 -0.55
C ASP A 10 -10.55 24.57 0.05
N LEU A 11 -11.45 23.75 0.59
CA LEU A 11 -11.13 22.37 1.01
C LEU A 11 -10.67 21.52 -0.18
N LEU A 12 -11.33 21.62 -1.34
CA LEU A 12 -10.93 20.91 -2.56
C LEU A 12 -9.59 21.39 -3.11
N LYS A 13 -9.34 22.72 -3.09
CA LYS A 13 -8.03 23.29 -3.47
C LYS A 13 -6.92 22.79 -2.54
N LEU A 14 -7.17 22.75 -1.23
CA LEU A 14 -6.23 22.24 -0.23
C LEU A 14 -5.90 20.77 -0.50
N GLN A 15 -6.90 19.93 -0.74
CA GLN A 15 -6.70 18.52 -1.09
C GLN A 15 -5.79 18.39 -2.33
N ALA A 16 -6.08 19.16 -3.38
CA ALA A 16 -5.28 19.14 -4.61
C ALA A 16 -3.83 19.60 -4.37
N ALA A 17 -3.63 20.62 -3.52
CA ALA A 17 -2.31 21.11 -3.15
C ALA A 17 -1.50 20.06 -2.36
N VAL A 18 -2.14 19.38 -1.39
CA VAL A 18 -1.50 18.30 -0.61
C VAL A 18 -1.07 17.15 -1.53
N ILE A 19 -1.92 16.70 -2.43
CA ILE A 19 -1.58 15.66 -3.41
C ILE A 19 -0.44 16.12 -4.33
N GLY A 20 -0.46 17.38 -4.77
CA GLY A 20 0.61 17.99 -5.56
C GLY A 20 1.96 17.98 -4.83
N GLU A 21 1.97 18.34 -3.55
CA GLU A 21 3.17 18.35 -2.72
C GLU A 21 3.73 16.93 -2.50
N LEU A 22 2.88 15.95 -2.19
CA LEU A 22 3.30 14.55 -2.07
C LEU A 22 3.91 14.03 -3.38
N LYS A 23 3.38 14.46 -4.52
CA LYS A 23 3.94 14.12 -5.83
C LYS A 23 5.28 14.81 -6.08
N SER A 24 5.45 16.08 -5.72
CA SER A 24 6.72 16.81 -5.88
C SER A 24 7.84 16.20 -5.04
N ARG A 25 7.50 15.61 -3.89
CA ARG A 25 8.44 14.83 -3.03
C ARG A 25 8.74 13.42 -3.55
N GLY A 26 8.14 13.00 -4.67
CA GLY A 26 8.33 11.66 -5.24
C GLY A 26 7.64 10.54 -4.45
N ILE A 27 6.74 10.87 -3.51
CA ILE A 27 5.99 9.88 -2.71
C ILE A 27 4.83 9.31 -3.52
N LEU A 28 4.12 10.17 -4.28
CA LEU A 28 3.04 9.76 -5.17
C LEU A 28 3.49 9.86 -6.63
N ARG A 29 3.04 8.92 -7.45
CA ARG A 29 3.28 8.91 -8.89
C ARG A 29 2.08 9.43 -9.68
N THR A 30 0.88 9.30 -9.11
CA THR A 30 -0.39 9.72 -9.70
C THR A 30 -1.07 10.81 -8.88
N LYS A 31 -2.22 11.31 -9.36
CA LYS A 31 -3.09 12.22 -8.59
C LYS A 31 -4.35 11.52 -8.08
N ASN A 32 -4.38 10.19 -8.13
CA ASN A 32 -5.50 9.37 -7.66
C ASN A 32 -5.50 9.25 -6.12
N ASN A 33 -6.32 8.36 -5.59
CA ASN A 33 -6.28 8.04 -4.16
C ASN A 33 -4.85 7.64 -3.76
N PRO A 34 -4.23 8.30 -2.76
CA PRO A 34 -2.80 8.16 -2.47
C PRO A 34 -2.40 6.81 -1.91
N ILE A 35 -3.34 5.99 -1.43
CA ILE A 35 -3.03 4.78 -0.66
C ILE A 35 -2.15 3.77 -1.41
N GLY A 36 -2.38 3.59 -2.72
CA GLY A 36 -1.60 2.68 -3.56
C GLY A 36 -0.17 3.18 -3.74
N ASP A 37 -0.03 4.37 -4.29
CA ASP A 37 1.28 4.99 -4.55
C ASP A 37 2.11 5.13 -3.27
N TYR A 38 1.46 5.51 -2.15
CA TYR A 38 2.12 5.62 -0.85
C TYR A 38 2.65 4.27 -0.35
N ALA A 39 1.85 3.21 -0.47
CA ALA A 39 2.29 1.88 -0.08
C ALA A 39 3.45 1.36 -0.94
N GLU A 40 3.40 1.58 -2.25
CA GLU A 40 4.48 1.21 -3.17
C GLU A 40 5.78 1.94 -2.82
N TRP A 41 5.71 3.26 -2.61
CA TRP A 41 6.85 4.05 -2.20
C TRP A 41 7.42 3.59 -0.85
N LEU A 42 6.54 3.40 0.16
CA LEU A 42 6.94 2.99 1.52
C LEU A 42 7.62 1.62 1.52
N VAL A 43 7.00 0.63 0.88
CA VAL A 43 7.52 -0.74 0.81
C VAL A 43 8.84 -0.77 0.04
N ALA A 44 8.90 -0.11 -1.11
CA ALA A 44 10.12 -0.06 -1.90
C ALA A 44 11.27 0.58 -1.13
N SER A 45 11.02 1.72 -0.47
CA SER A 45 12.05 2.41 0.30
C SER A 45 12.50 1.62 1.54
N ALA A 46 11.54 1.04 2.28
CA ALA A 46 11.86 0.31 3.50
C ALA A 46 12.59 -1.02 3.26
N LEU A 47 12.29 -1.69 2.13
CA LEU A 47 12.87 -3.00 1.79
C LEU A 47 13.98 -2.91 0.73
N GLY A 48 14.41 -1.71 0.33
CA GLY A 48 15.47 -1.52 -0.67
C GLY A 48 15.10 -2.05 -2.06
N LEU A 49 13.82 -1.92 -2.47
CA LEU A 49 13.35 -2.40 -3.76
C LEU A 49 13.40 -1.27 -4.81
N LYS A 50 13.54 -1.66 -6.05
CA LYS A 50 13.44 -0.74 -7.18
C LYS A 50 12.00 -0.75 -7.70
N LEU A 51 11.32 0.39 -7.65
CA LEU A 51 9.98 0.54 -8.23
C LEU A 51 10.00 0.30 -9.74
N ALA A 52 9.05 -0.48 -10.21
CA ALA A 52 8.80 -0.68 -11.63
C ALA A 52 8.21 0.59 -12.26
N LYS A 53 8.30 0.72 -13.58
CA LYS A 53 7.62 1.81 -14.31
C LYS A 53 6.09 1.67 -14.13
N ASN A 54 5.36 2.79 -14.09
CA ASN A 54 3.91 2.80 -13.90
C ASN A 54 3.09 1.92 -14.88
N SER A 55 3.68 1.59 -16.02
CA SER A 55 3.06 0.75 -17.06
C SER A 55 3.51 -0.71 -17.02
N SER A 56 4.32 -1.11 -16.03
CA SER A 56 4.74 -2.51 -15.93
C SER A 56 3.56 -3.37 -15.51
N ALA A 57 3.25 -4.41 -16.28
CA ALA A 57 2.18 -5.33 -15.95
C ALA A 57 2.62 -6.29 -14.84
N GLY A 58 1.73 -6.55 -13.90
CA GLY A 58 1.80 -7.66 -12.97
C GLY A 58 2.67 -7.46 -11.71
N HIS A 59 3.56 -6.47 -11.64
CA HIS A 59 4.36 -6.20 -10.44
C HIS A 59 4.68 -4.72 -10.27
N ASP A 60 4.90 -4.28 -9.03
CA ASP A 60 5.12 -2.88 -8.67
C ASP A 60 6.59 -2.57 -8.33
N ALA A 61 7.35 -3.59 -7.93
CA ALA A 61 8.76 -3.44 -7.58
C ALA A 61 9.57 -4.71 -7.84
N VAL A 62 10.90 -4.55 -7.89
CA VAL A 62 11.86 -5.64 -8.08
C VAL A 62 12.96 -5.55 -7.05
N SER A 63 13.34 -6.68 -6.41
CA SER A 63 14.48 -6.76 -5.51
C SER A 63 15.81 -6.82 -6.26
N GLU A 64 16.94 -6.67 -5.56
CA GLU A 64 18.28 -6.84 -6.14
C GLU A 64 18.48 -8.24 -6.73
N SER A 65 17.84 -9.27 -6.16
CA SER A 65 17.90 -10.66 -6.69
C SER A 65 16.98 -10.90 -7.89
N GLY A 66 16.28 -9.86 -8.39
CA GLY A 66 15.36 -9.95 -9.52
C GLY A 66 13.96 -10.45 -9.16
N ARG A 67 13.63 -10.68 -7.88
CA ARG A 67 12.27 -11.07 -7.46
C ARG A 67 11.28 -9.95 -7.73
N LYS A 68 10.18 -10.27 -8.37
CA LYS A 68 9.09 -9.36 -8.69
C LYS A 68 8.07 -9.32 -7.57
N ILE A 69 7.71 -8.13 -7.13
CA ILE A 69 6.85 -7.90 -5.97
C ILE A 69 5.64 -7.09 -6.40
N GLN A 70 4.45 -7.65 -6.15
CA GLN A 70 3.19 -6.93 -6.25
C GLN A 70 2.90 -6.28 -4.90
N ILE A 71 2.50 -5.02 -4.88
CA ILE A 71 2.16 -4.30 -3.65
C ILE A 71 0.69 -3.93 -3.65
N LYS A 72 -0.02 -4.27 -2.59
CA LYS A 72 -1.42 -3.90 -2.42
C LYS A 72 -1.67 -3.33 -1.04
N ALA A 73 -2.43 -2.25 -1.00
CA ALA A 73 -2.78 -1.59 0.23
C ALA A 73 -4.29 -1.49 0.45
N ARG A 74 -4.67 -1.43 1.71
CA ARG A 74 -6.01 -1.13 2.15
C ARG A 74 -5.98 -0.17 3.33
N ARG A 75 -6.78 0.89 3.29
CA ARG A 75 -7.07 1.72 4.45
C ARG A 75 -8.36 1.23 5.10
N VAL A 76 -8.31 0.89 6.37
CA VAL A 76 -9.48 0.57 7.19
C VAL A 76 -9.90 1.82 7.95
N THR A 77 -11.21 1.99 8.10
CA THR A 77 -11.83 3.12 8.80
C THR A 77 -12.88 2.60 9.76
N ALA A 78 -13.44 3.45 10.60
CA ALA A 78 -14.56 3.08 11.47
C ALA A 78 -15.74 2.50 10.66
N ASP A 79 -16.02 3.09 9.50
CA ASP A 79 -17.14 2.70 8.62
C ASP A 79 -16.81 1.48 7.73
N ASN A 80 -15.54 1.21 7.49
CA ASN A 80 -15.13 0.09 6.64
C ASN A 80 -13.88 -0.62 7.20
N ARG A 81 -14.11 -1.66 7.99
CA ARG A 81 -13.07 -2.49 8.60
C ARG A 81 -12.60 -3.66 7.72
N SER A 82 -13.08 -3.73 6.49
CA SER A 82 -12.70 -4.81 5.57
C SER A 82 -11.20 -4.77 5.25
N ARG A 83 -10.53 -5.90 5.44
CA ARG A 83 -9.13 -6.13 5.03
C ARG A 83 -9.04 -6.84 3.68
N GLN A 84 -10.06 -6.69 2.85
CA GLN A 84 -10.05 -7.17 1.48
C GLN A 84 -9.13 -6.27 0.65
N LEU A 85 -8.17 -6.87 -0.04
CA LEU A 85 -7.31 -6.18 -0.99
C LEU A 85 -8.03 -5.88 -2.30
N GLY A 86 -7.48 -4.98 -3.09
CA GLY A 86 -7.86 -4.80 -4.48
C GLY A 86 -7.68 -6.10 -5.28
N VAL A 87 -8.46 -6.26 -6.34
CA VAL A 87 -8.49 -7.47 -7.17
C VAL A 87 -7.09 -7.81 -7.72
N ILE A 88 -6.72 -9.08 -7.63
CA ILE A 88 -5.51 -9.64 -8.24
C ILE A 88 -5.96 -10.30 -9.55
N ARG A 89 -5.54 -9.71 -10.67
CA ARG A 89 -5.86 -10.24 -12.00
C ARG A 89 -4.73 -11.12 -12.50
N ASN A 90 -5.07 -12.04 -13.40
CA ASN A 90 -4.11 -12.91 -14.10
C ASN A 90 -3.15 -13.61 -13.13
N LEU A 91 -3.66 -14.09 -12.00
CA LEU A 91 -2.84 -14.75 -10.98
C LEU A 91 -2.09 -15.95 -11.56
N GLU A 92 -2.69 -16.64 -12.51
CA GLU A 92 -2.15 -17.79 -13.24
C GLU A 92 -0.94 -17.47 -14.12
N ASN A 93 -0.73 -16.21 -14.50
CA ASN A 93 0.43 -15.79 -15.30
C ASN A 93 1.74 -15.78 -14.51
N MET A 94 1.68 -15.81 -13.18
CA MET A 94 2.85 -15.71 -12.30
C MET A 94 3.72 -14.47 -12.59
N ASP A 95 3.09 -13.33 -12.86
CA ASP A 95 3.78 -12.07 -13.19
C ASP A 95 4.55 -11.47 -12.02
N PHE A 96 4.38 -12.02 -10.81
CA PHE A 96 5.11 -11.67 -9.59
C PHE A 96 5.39 -12.90 -8.72
N ASP A 97 6.45 -12.85 -7.91
CA ASP A 97 6.86 -13.93 -7.03
C ASP A 97 6.23 -13.82 -5.63
N GLU A 98 5.92 -12.59 -5.24
CA GLU A 98 5.50 -12.26 -3.87
C GLU A 98 4.54 -11.07 -3.88
N LEU A 99 3.53 -11.11 -3.01
CA LEU A 99 2.63 -9.99 -2.77
C LEU A 99 2.92 -9.41 -1.38
N VAL A 100 3.20 -8.12 -1.33
CA VAL A 100 3.25 -7.36 -0.08
C VAL A 100 1.90 -6.67 0.14
N ALA A 101 1.24 -7.02 1.24
CA ALA A 101 -0.02 -6.42 1.66
C ALA A 101 0.21 -5.46 2.82
N VAL A 102 -0.24 -4.21 2.70
CA VAL A 102 -0.16 -3.22 3.77
C VAL A 102 -1.57 -2.73 4.14
N ILE A 103 -1.92 -2.86 5.41
CA ILE A 103 -3.17 -2.34 5.96
C ILE A 103 -2.84 -1.11 6.80
N PHE A 104 -3.44 0.01 6.44
CA PHE A 104 -3.36 1.26 7.18
C PHE A 104 -4.68 1.52 7.92
N ASP A 105 -4.63 2.27 9.02
CA ASP A 105 -5.81 2.87 9.63
C ASP A 105 -6.22 4.18 8.89
N ASP A 106 -7.19 4.90 9.45
CA ASP A 106 -7.71 6.14 8.90
C ASP A 106 -6.70 7.31 8.97
N THR A 107 -5.67 7.20 9.82
CA THR A 107 -4.58 8.17 9.97
C THR A 107 -3.33 7.80 9.17
N TYR A 108 -3.39 6.76 8.33
CA TYR A 108 -2.26 6.19 7.56
C TYR A 108 -1.16 5.54 8.43
N GLU A 109 -1.45 5.20 9.70
CA GLU A 109 -0.55 4.36 10.48
C GLU A 109 -0.66 2.89 10.04
N ILE A 110 0.47 2.18 10.06
CA ILE A 110 0.55 0.78 9.62
C ILE A 110 -0.08 -0.11 10.70
N VAL A 111 -1.24 -0.68 10.43
CA VAL A 111 -1.89 -1.67 11.30
C VAL A 111 -1.27 -3.04 11.10
N MET A 112 -1.03 -3.41 9.85
CA MET A 112 -0.50 -4.73 9.47
C MET A 112 0.27 -4.62 8.16
N ALA A 113 1.36 -5.38 8.06
CA ALA A 113 2.07 -5.58 6.80
C ALA A 113 2.60 -7.01 6.74
N VAL A 114 2.31 -7.71 5.63
CA VAL A 114 2.71 -9.09 5.40
C VAL A 114 3.22 -9.29 3.98
N SER A 115 4.20 -10.16 3.85
CA SER A 115 4.72 -10.66 2.60
C SER A 115 4.20 -12.08 2.39
N ILE A 116 3.62 -12.33 1.22
CA ILE A 116 2.86 -13.54 0.90
C ILE A 116 3.42 -14.12 -0.41
N PRO A 117 4.02 -15.32 -0.41
CA PRO A 117 4.45 -15.98 -1.64
C PRO A 117 3.29 -16.19 -2.62
N HIS A 118 3.56 -16.10 -3.92
CA HIS A 118 2.54 -16.26 -4.96
C HIS A 118 1.71 -17.54 -4.80
N ALA A 119 2.33 -18.67 -4.53
CA ALA A 119 1.64 -19.96 -4.34
C ALA A 119 0.60 -19.91 -3.21
N VAL A 120 0.92 -19.21 -2.10
CA VAL A 120 0.01 -19.06 -0.96
C VAL A 120 -1.23 -18.23 -1.33
N ILE A 121 -1.09 -17.25 -2.23
CA ILE A 121 -2.21 -16.42 -2.67
C ILE A 121 -3.27 -17.29 -3.36
N ALA A 122 -2.87 -18.21 -4.22
CA ALA A 122 -3.78 -19.10 -4.92
C ALA A 122 -4.60 -19.98 -3.95
N GLU A 123 -3.98 -20.41 -2.83
CA GLU A 123 -4.64 -21.24 -1.82
C GLU A 123 -5.68 -20.47 -0.98
N TYR A 124 -5.45 -19.19 -0.70
CA TYR A 124 -6.28 -18.38 0.21
C TYR A 124 -7.18 -17.36 -0.48
N SER A 125 -7.01 -17.15 -1.79
CA SER A 125 -7.87 -16.23 -2.56
C SER A 125 -9.06 -16.96 -3.16
N THR A 126 -10.07 -16.16 -3.54
CA THR A 126 -11.25 -16.67 -4.24
C THR A 126 -11.37 -15.95 -5.58
N TYR A 127 -11.44 -16.71 -6.68
CA TYR A 127 -11.75 -16.13 -7.99
C TYR A 127 -13.18 -15.62 -8.04
N ARG A 128 -13.37 -14.42 -8.55
CA ARG A 128 -14.67 -13.75 -8.70
C ARG A 128 -14.89 -13.35 -10.17
N PRO A 129 -15.76 -14.05 -10.91
CA PRO A 129 -15.97 -13.81 -12.35
C PRO A 129 -16.37 -12.37 -12.68
N HIS A 130 -17.25 -11.76 -11.87
CA HIS A 130 -17.75 -10.41 -12.12
C HIS A 130 -16.69 -9.29 -12.04
N VAL A 131 -15.55 -9.53 -11.38
CA VAL A 131 -14.39 -8.61 -11.34
C VAL A 131 -13.20 -9.13 -12.14
N ASN A 132 -13.33 -10.31 -12.75
CA ASN A 132 -12.30 -11.01 -13.50
C ASN A 132 -10.97 -11.06 -12.72
N GLY A 133 -10.99 -11.71 -11.55
CA GLY A 133 -9.78 -11.86 -10.75
C GLY A 133 -10.02 -12.41 -9.35
N HIS A 134 -8.94 -12.55 -8.64
CA HIS A 134 -8.88 -13.12 -7.30
C HIS A 134 -9.07 -12.05 -6.23
N VAL A 135 -9.85 -12.37 -5.20
CA VAL A 135 -10.08 -11.55 -4.01
C VAL A 135 -9.39 -12.22 -2.84
N LEU A 136 -8.50 -11.48 -2.18
CA LEU A 136 -7.76 -11.93 -1.00
C LEU A 136 -8.13 -11.08 0.21
N HIS A 137 -8.40 -11.75 1.34
CA HIS A 137 -8.64 -11.10 2.63
C HIS A 137 -7.45 -11.35 3.57
N ILE A 138 -6.87 -10.29 4.11
CA ILE A 138 -5.73 -10.40 5.06
C ILE A 138 -6.24 -10.68 6.47
N ARG A 139 -6.61 -11.95 6.71
CA ARG A 139 -7.18 -12.40 7.98
C ARG A 139 -7.12 -13.93 8.15
N GLY A 140 -7.42 -14.40 9.38
CA GLY A 140 -7.63 -15.82 9.68
C GLY A 140 -6.42 -16.70 9.38
N ALA A 141 -6.66 -17.88 8.81
CA ALA A 141 -5.64 -18.90 8.57
C ALA A 141 -4.46 -18.41 7.70
N LEU A 142 -4.70 -17.49 6.77
CA LEU A 142 -3.62 -16.88 6.00
C LEU A 142 -2.52 -16.29 6.88
N LEU A 143 -2.88 -15.60 7.96
CA LEU A 143 -1.93 -14.96 8.86
C LEU A 143 -1.18 -15.96 9.78
N SER A 144 -1.69 -17.18 9.87
CA SER A 144 -1.07 -18.27 10.64
C SER A 144 -0.25 -19.21 9.75
N ASP A 145 -0.25 -19.01 8.43
CA ASP A 145 0.57 -19.82 7.53
C ASP A 145 2.05 -19.43 7.70
N TYR A 146 2.89 -20.44 7.95
CA TYR A 146 4.32 -20.23 8.21
C TYR A 146 5.09 -19.63 7.03
N ARG A 147 4.54 -19.70 5.83
CA ARG A 147 5.11 -19.11 4.61
C ARG A 147 4.86 -17.60 4.52
N VAL A 148 3.87 -17.09 5.26
CA VAL A 148 3.53 -15.67 5.32
C VAL A 148 4.41 -14.96 6.35
N ARG A 149 5.18 -14.00 5.90
CA ARG A 149 6.11 -13.26 6.74
C ARG A 149 5.50 -11.93 7.21
N ASN A 150 5.51 -11.69 8.50
CA ASN A 150 5.16 -10.37 9.06
C ASN A 150 6.34 -9.41 8.86
N ILE A 151 6.08 -8.27 8.23
CA ILE A 151 7.06 -7.22 7.93
C ILE A 151 6.66 -5.86 8.53
N CYS A 152 5.74 -5.86 9.52
CA CYS A 152 5.30 -4.64 10.18
C CYS A 152 6.43 -3.86 10.82
N THR A 153 7.35 -4.58 11.47
CA THR A 153 8.46 -3.96 12.22
C THR A 153 9.37 -3.18 11.29
N GLU A 154 9.73 -3.76 10.15
CA GLU A 154 10.59 -3.16 9.14
C GLU A 154 9.96 -1.88 8.56
N LEU A 155 8.69 -1.97 8.16
CA LEU A 155 7.99 -0.81 7.58
C LEU A 155 7.76 0.30 8.62
N ARG A 156 7.40 -0.06 9.86
CA ARG A 156 7.21 0.92 10.95
C ARG A 156 8.51 1.60 11.33
N ALA A 157 9.61 0.85 11.41
CA ALA A 157 10.91 1.42 11.72
C ALA A 157 11.33 2.46 10.68
N TYR A 158 11.15 2.15 9.39
CA TYR A 158 11.42 3.09 8.31
C TYR A 158 10.52 4.34 8.41
N ASN A 159 9.21 4.15 8.58
CA ASN A 159 8.24 5.25 8.69
C ASN A 159 8.54 6.17 9.90
N ASN A 160 8.94 5.60 11.03
CA ASN A 160 9.31 6.37 12.22
C ASN A 160 10.62 7.14 12.02
N ALA A 161 11.61 6.56 11.34
CA ALA A 161 12.85 7.25 11.00
C ALA A 161 12.58 8.49 10.11
N LEU A 162 11.64 8.40 9.17
CA LEU A 162 11.22 9.54 8.35
C LEU A 162 10.57 10.65 9.17
N LYS A 163 9.72 10.32 10.14
CA LYS A 163 9.08 11.30 11.04
C LYS A 163 10.11 12.08 11.84
N SER A 164 11.23 11.46 12.21
CA SER A 164 12.32 12.13 12.96
C SER A 164 13.18 13.04 12.09
N LEU A 165 13.24 12.82 10.77
CA LEU A 165 14.04 13.65 9.84
C LEU A 165 13.34 14.96 9.45
N ILE A 166 12.02 15.02 9.56
CA ILE A 166 11.22 16.21 9.27
C ILE A 166 10.42 16.54 10.54
N PRO A 167 10.97 17.28 11.49
CA PRO A 167 10.20 17.70 12.65
C PRO A 167 8.99 18.49 12.15
N PHE A 168 7.81 18.09 12.59
CA PHE A 168 6.57 18.83 12.36
C PHE A 168 6.75 20.23 12.96
N VAL A 169 7.03 21.23 12.13
CA VAL A 169 6.97 22.63 12.54
C VAL A 169 5.49 22.97 12.68
N GLY A 170 4.94 22.62 13.85
CA GLY A 170 3.64 23.11 14.26
C GLY A 170 3.73 24.61 14.43
N THR A 171 3.14 25.34 13.52
CA THR A 171 2.86 26.77 13.74
C THR A 171 1.86 26.86 14.89
N ALA A 172 2.30 27.49 15.98
CA ALA A 172 1.47 27.92 17.08
C ALA A 172 0.33 28.83 16.60
#